data_b5a06400c39af9b80520657f211cc2cf
#
_entry.id   b5a06400c39af9b80520657f211cc2cf
#
_cell.length_a   1.000
_cell.length_b   1.000
_cell.length_c   1.000
_cell.angle_alpha   90.00
_cell.angle_beta   90.00
_cell.angle_gamma   90.00
#
_symmetry.space_group_name_H-M   'P 1'
#
loop_
_entity.id
_entity.type
_entity.pdbx_description
1 polymer ?
#
loop_
_entity_poly.entity_id
_entity_poly.type
_entity_poly.pdbx_seq_one_letter_code
_entity_poly.pdbx_strand_id
1 'polypeptide(L)'
;IPLVKYHVESSDVQKRLVIYGFLGFAIFFVAIMNYMLISIATLSRRAKGVGVHKCSGASAGNIFGMFLAETGILVVISVLLSLLLIVNAREIIEDLLSVHLSSLFTWETLWVPLLTIVILFLLAGGIPGRLFSRIPVTQVFRRYSDGKTGWKRSLLFIQFTGVSFVLGLLLVTLLQYNHLMSRDMGINVPGLVQAGTWLPKESVEHVTDELRRQPMVEGVAVATNGVIGQYWTRGLMSN
;
A
#
# COMPACT_ATOMS: atom_id res chain seq x y z
N ILE A 1 -12.62 3.30 29.38
CA ILE A 1 -12.11 2.61 28.18
C ILE A 1 -11.13 3.58 27.56
N PRO A 2 -9.85 3.22 27.33
CA PRO A 2 -8.92 4.14 26.72
C PRO A 2 -9.40 4.53 25.32
N LEU A 3 -9.40 5.84 25.01
CA LEU A 3 -9.89 6.44 23.76
C LEU A 3 -9.32 5.75 22.51
N VAL A 4 -8.08 5.26 22.58
CA VAL A 4 -7.41 4.51 21.51
C VAL A 4 -8.17 3.21 21.19
N LYS A 5 -8.66 2.49 22.19
CA LYS A 5 -9.39 1.22 21.99
C LYS A 5 -10.73 1.46 21.32
N TYR A 6 -11.45 2.53 21.71
CA TYR A 6 -12.72 2.91 21.08
C TYR A 6 -12.54 3.32 19.63
N HIS A 7 -11.43 4.00 19.30
CA HIS A 7 -11.16 4.44 17.92
C HIS A 7 -10.82 3.28 16.99
N VAL A 8 -10.08 2.27 17.49
CA VAL A 8 -9.74 1.07 16.73
C VAL A 8 -10.93 0.11 16.59
N GLU A 9 -11.88 0.11 17.53
CA GLU A 9 -13.10 -0.70 17.47
C GLU A 9 -14.19 -0.16 16.54
N SER A 10 -14.05 1.08 16.02
CA SER A 10 -15.01 1.60 15.04
C SER A 10 -14.95 0.78 13.75
N SER A 11 -16.10 0.36 13.24
CA SER A 11 -16.22 -0.52 12.05
C SER A 11 -15.52 0.07 10.81
N ASP A 12 -15.43 1.38 10.71
CA ASP A 12 -14.81 2.06 9.57
C ASP A 12 -13.29 2.04 9.63
N VAL A 13 -12.70 2.15 10.83
CA VAL A 13 -11.25 2.02 11.01
C VAL A 13 -10.83 0.58 10.77
N GLN A 14 -11.57 -0.40 11.27
CA GLN A 14 -11.29 -1.81 11.02
C GLN A 14 -11.34 -2.15 9.52
N LYS A 15 -12.34 -1.67 8.79
CA LYS A 15 -12.42 -1.86 7.32
C LYS A 15 -11.21 -1.27 6.60
N ARG A 16 -10.80 -0.05 6.96
CA ARG A 16 -9.61 0.60 6.38
C ARG A 16 -8.34 -0.20 6.67
N LEU A 17 -8.15 -0.67 7.90
CA LEU A 17 -7.00 -1.49 8.28
C LEU A 17 -6.95 -2.80 7.50
N VAL A 18 -8.09 -3.47 7.31
CA VAL A 18 -8.17 -4.69 6.49
C VAL A 18 -7.82 -4.41 5.04
N ILE A 19 -8.35 -3.34 4.45
CA ILE A 19 -8.06 -2.95 3.06
C ILE A 19 -6.56 -2.63 2.88
N TYR A 20 -5.98 -1.82 3.76
CA TYR A 20 -4.55 -1.48 3.67
C TYR A 20 -3.66 -2.68 3.96
N GLY A 21 -4.04 -3.53 4.92
CA GLY A 21 -3.34 -4.78 5.20
C GLY A 21 -3.35 -5.73 4.01
N PHE A 22 -4.50 -5.89 3.36
CA PHE A 22 -4.62 -6.69 2.14
C PHE A 22 -3.78 -6.12 0.99
N LEU A 23 -3.82 -4.81 0.79
CA LEU A 23 -3.02 -4.13 -0.23
C LEU A 23 -1.52 -4.32 0.02
N GLY A 24 -1.06 -4.10 1.26
CA GLY A 24 0.33 -4.33 1.66
C GLY A 24 0.76 -5.77 1.45
N PHE A 25 -0.08 -6.74 1.83
CA PHE A 25 0.17 -8.16 1.59
C PHE A 25 0.25 -8.49 0.10
N ALA A 26 -0.63 -7.93 -0.73
CA ALA A 26 -0.62 -8.15 -2.17
C ALA A 26 0.66 -7.62 -2.82
N ILE A 27 1.10 -6.42 -2.46
CA ILE A 27 2.37 -5.83 -2.94
C ILE A 27 3.55 -6.71 -2.52
N PHE A 28 3.59 -7.12 -1.25
CA PHE A 28 4.64 -7.97 -0.71
C PHE A 28 4.69 -9.33 -1.42
N PHE A 29 3.54 -9.96 -1.64
CA PHE A 29 3.41 -11.21 -2.38
C PHE A 29 3.93 -11.08 -3.82
N VAL A 30 3.53 -10.04 -4.54
CA VAL A 30 3.97 -9.76 -5.91
C VAL A 30 5.49 -9.56 -5.97
N ALA A 31 6.07 -8.83 -5.01
CA ALA A 31 7.51 -8.60 -4.94
C ALA A 31 8.29 -9.90 -4.75
N ILE A 32 7.86 -10.78 -3.83
CA ILE A 32 8.48 -12.09 -3.61
C ILE A 32 8.37 -12.96 -4.86
N MET A 33 7.17 -13.04 -5.45
CA MET A 33 6.94 -13.85 -6.64
C MET A 33 7.76 -13.39 -7.82
N ASN A 34 7.88 -12.08 -8.04
CA ASN A 34 8.70 -11.51 -9.10
C ASN A 34 10.19 -11.89 -8.93
N TYR A 35 10.74 -11.73 -7.72
CA TYR A 35 12.11 -12.13 -7.43
C TYR A 35 12.32 -13.64 -7.63
N MET A 36 11.39 -14.47 -7.16
CA MET A 36 11.45 -15.92 -7.33
C MET A 36 11.43 -16.33 -8.79
N LEU A 37 10.56 -15.71 -9.61
CA LEU A 37 10.50 -16.00 -11.04
C LEU A 37 11.78 -15.65 -11.75
N ILE A 38 12.40 -14.50 -11.47
CA ILE A 38 13.69 -14.10 -12.02
C ILE A 38 14.78 -15.08 -11.59
N SER A 39 14.84 -15.42 -10.31
CA SER A 39 15.82 -16.37 -9.77
C SER A 39 15.72 -17.72 -10.45
N ILE A 40 14.51 -18.24 -10.62
CA ILE A 40 14.30 -19.55 -11.27
C ILE A 40 14.53 -19.45 -12.78
N ALA A 41 14.20 -18.34 -13.44
CA ALA A 41 14.47 -18.16 -14.86
C ALA A 41 15.98 -18.16 -15.16
N THR A 42 16.80 -17.68 -14.24
CA THR A 42 18.26 -17.69 -14.37
C THR A 42 18.91 -19.02 -13.95
N LEU A 43 18.09 -20.00 -13.47
CA LEU A 43 18.56 -21.29 -12.96
C LEU A 43 19.47 -22.04 -13.94
N SER A 44 19.08 -22.12 -15.22
CA SER A 44 19.84 -22.84 -16.25
C SER A 44 21.24 -22.23 -16.49
N ARG A 45 21.37 -20.92 -16.39
CA ARG A 45 22.66 -20.21 -16.49
C ARG A 45 23.51 -20.43 -15.25
N ARG A 46 22.90 -20.34 -14.07
CA ARG A 46 23.60 -20.48 -12.77
C ARG A 46 23.95 -21.94 -12.45
N ALA A 47 23.19 -22.91 -12.99
CA ALA A 47 23.43 -24.33 -12.75
C ALA A 47 24.87 -24.77 -13.12
N LYS A 48 25.41 -24.24 -14.25
CA LYS A 48 26.79 -24.54 -14.64
C LYS A 48 27.80 -24.11 -13.58
N GLY A 49 27.68 -22.88 -13.05
CA GLY A 49 28.54 -22.37 -11.98
C GLY A 49 28.42 -23.20 -10.69
N VAL A 50 27.19 -23.54 -10.31
CA VAL A 50 26.94 -24.43 -9.15
C VAL A 50 27.59 -25.80 -9.35
N GLY A 51 27.52 -26.34 -10.57
CA GLY A 51 28.18 -27.59 -10.91
C GLY A 51 29.71 -27.53 -10.73
N VAL A 52 30.37 -26.49 -11.22
CA VAL A 52 31.77 -26.26 -11.06
C VAL A 52 32.15 -26.19 -9.56
N HIS A 53 31.44 -25.41 -8.78
CA HIS A 53 31.68 -25.32 -7.33
C HIS A 53 31.52 -26.66 -6.63
N LYS A 54 30.53 -27.47 -6.99
CA LYS A 54 30.33 -28.80 -6.42
C LYS A 54 31.42 -29.78 -6.86
N CYS A 55 31.88 -29.72 -8.10
CA CYS A 55 33.04 -30.52 -8.55
C CYS A 55 34.33 -30.13 -7.82
N SER A 56 34.45 -28.87 -7.39
CA SER A 56 35.56 -28.40 -6.56
C SER A 56 35.37 -28.68 -5.06
N GLY A 57 34.39 -29.51 -4.70
CA GLY A 57 34.15 -29.94 -3.31
C GLY A 57 33.20 -29.08 -2.48
N ALA A 58 32.50 -28.11 -3.08
CA ALA A 58 31.55 -27.32 -2.34
C ALA A 58 30.33 -28.14 -1.89
N SER A 59 30.01 -28.06 -0.60
CA SER A 59 28.82 -28.68 -0.02
C SER A 59 27.53 -27.95 -0.46
N ALA A 60 26.39 -28.64 -0.32
CA ALA A 60 25.08 -27.99 -0.54
C ALA A 60 24.85 -26.77 0.37
N GLY A 61 25.40 -26.79 1.60
CA GLY A 61 25.37 -25.68 2.53
C GLY A 61 26.18 -24.48 2.02
N ASN A 62 27.33 -24.68 1.44
CA ASN A 62 28.16 -23.63 0.86
C ASN A 62 27.43 -22.94 -0.31
N ILE A 63 26.81 -23.74 -1.18
CA ILE A 63 26.00 -23.20 -2.28
C ILE A 63 24.80 -22.41 -1.76
N PHE A 64 24.09 -22.94 -0.78
CA PHE A 64 22.98 -22.23 -0.13
C PHE A 64 23.44 -20.90 0.48
N GLY A 65 24.55 -20.91 1.23
CA GLY A 65 25.13 -19.70 1.82
C GLY A 65 25.53 -18.65 0.79
N MET A 66 26.07 -19.06 -0.35
CA MET A 66 26.43 -18.17 -1.46
C MET A 66 25.18 -17.44 -2.01
N PHE A 67 24.09 -18.15 -2.25
CA PHE A 67 22.83 -17.53 -2.72
C PHE A 67 22.21 -16.65 -1.66
N LEU A 68 22.28 -17.04 -0.40
CA LEU A 68 21.76 -16.24 0.70
C LEU A 68 22.57 -14.93 0.85
N ALA A 69 23.89 -14.98 0.72
CA ALA A 69 24.73 -13.78 0.74
C ALA A 69 24.43 -12.84 -0.44
N GLU A 70 24.27 -13.38 -1.66
CA GLU A 70 23.88 -12.60 -2.83
C GLU A 70 22.54 -11.89 -2.59
N THR A 71 21.53 -12.62 -2.10
CA THR A 71 20.23 -12.04 -1.77
C THR A 71 20.35 -11.01 -0.65
N GLY A 72 21.19 -11.26 0.36
CA GLY A 72 21.44 -10.31 1.44
C GLY A 72 22.00 -8.98 0.96
N ILE A 73 22.96 -9.01 0.05
CA ILE A 73 23.51 -7.79 -0.57
C ILE A 73 22.43 -7.02 -1.31
N LEU A 74 21.59 -7.70 -2.10
CA LEU A 74 20.48 -7.07 -2.82
C LEU A 74 19.48 -6.45 -1.86
N VAL A 75 19.12 -7.13 -0.77
CA VAL A 75 18.21 -6.61 0.26
C VAL A 75 18.80 -5.37 0.93
N VAL A 76 20.08 -5.38 1.30
CA VAL A 76 20.75 -4.21 1.90
C VAL A 76 20.72 -3.02 0.95
N ILE A 77 21.09 -3.22 -0.32
CA ILE A 77 21.05 -2.15 -1.34
C ILE A 77 19.62 -1.63 -1.50
N SER A 78 18.61 -2.51 -1.55
CA SER A 78 17.21 -2.14 -1.68
C SER A 78 16.70 -1.35 -0.48
N VAL A 79 17.10 -1.71 0.74
CA VAL A 79 16.75 -0.96 1.96
C VAL A 79 17.38 0.42 1.94
N LEU A 80 18.65 0.55 1.57
CA LEU A 80 19.33 1.85 1.47
C LEU A 80 18.66 2.74 0.43
N LEU A 81 18.31 2.19 -0.73
CA LEU A 81 17.59 2.92 -1.77
C LEU A 81 16.18 3.33 -1.31
N SER A 82 15.46 2.45 -0.61
CA SER A 82 14.14 2.77 -0.05
C SER A 82 14.22 3.91 0.97
N LEU A 83 15.22 3.89 1.86
CA LEU A 83 15.44 4.98 2.82
C LEU A 83 15.74 6.30 2.12
N LEU A 84 16.58 6.26 1.08
CA LEU A 84 16.86 7.44 0.26
C LEU A 84 15.59 8.00 -0.38
N LEU A 85 14.74 7.14 -0.95
CA LEU A 85 13.46 7.55 -1.56
C LEU A 85 12.50 8.14 -0.51
N ILE A 86 12.38 7.52 0.66
CA ILE A 86 11.51 8.00 1.75
C ILE A 86 11.96 9.39 2.22
N VAL A 87 13.26 9.61 2.39
CA VAL A 87 13.79 10.91 2.82
C VAL A 87 13.53 11.98 1.76
N ASN A 88 13.73 11.67 0.47
CA ASN A 88 13.47 12.62 -0.61
C ASN A 88 11.97 12.91 -0.83
N ALA A 89 11.11 11.94 -0.58
CA ALA A 89 9.66 12.07 -0.72
C ALA A 89 8.97 12.51 0.60
N ARG A 90 9.73 12.93 1.60
CA ARG A 90 9.24 13.21 2.95
C ARG A 90 8.05 14.17 2.96
N GLU A 91 8.17 15.31 2.29
CA GLU A 91 7.12 16.35 2.25
C GLU A 91 5.82 15.80 1.66
N ILE A 92 5.91 15.07 0.55
CA ILE A 92 4.75 14.46 -0.10
C ILE A 92 4.09 13.42 0.81
N ILE A 93 4.89 12.62 1.53
CA ILE A 93 4.41 11.58 2.43
C ILE A 93 3.73 12.21 3.66
N GLU A 94 4.33 13.24 4.26
CA GLU A 94 3.79 13.95 5.43
C GLU A 94 2.48 14.65 5.07
N ASP A 95 2.38 15.29 3.92
CA ASP A 95 1.15 15.92 3.42
C ASP A 95 0.04 14.89 3.17
N LEU A 96 0.37 13.78 2.50
CA LEU A 96 -0.60 12.74 2.15
C LEU A 96 -1.16 12.03 3.38
N LEU A 97 -0.29 11.75 4.35
CA LEU A 97 -0.67 11.02 5.57
C LEU A 97 -1.15 11.95 6.68
N SER A 98 -0.93 13.27 6.57
CA SER A 98 -1.18 14.26 7.62
C SER A 98 -0.49 13.90 8.95
N VAL A 99 0.67 13.23 8.87
CA VAL A 99 1.44 12.73 10.02
C VAL A 99 2.92 12.96 9.78
N HIS A 100 3.65 13.43 10.78
CA HIS A 100 5.10 13.55 10.67
C HIS A 100 5.79 12.19 10.51
N LEU A 101 6.72 12.11 9.56
CA LEU A 101 7.45 10.87 9.25
C LEU A 101 8.18 10.30 10.48
N SER A 102 8.68 11.17 11.35
CA SER A 102 9.35 10.78 12.60
C SER A 102 8.45 9.98 13.55
N SER A 103 7.13 10.21 13.53
CA SER A 103 6.20 9.47 14.38
C SER A 103 5.93 8.04 13.88
N LEU A 104 6.22 7.75 12.61
CA LEU A 104 6.09 6.42 12.02
C LEU A 104 7.30 5.52 12.33
N PHE A 105 8.47 6.12 12.63
CA PHE A 105 9.72 5.42 12.95
C PHE A 105 10.07 5.51 14.44
N THR A 106 9.11 5.20 15.29
CA THR A 106 9.33 5.08 16.73
C THR A 106 9.89 3.69 17.06
N TRP A 107 10.55 3.58 18.23
CA TRP A 107 11.10 2.30 18.71
C TRP A 107 10.05 1.19 18.79
N GLU A 108 8.79 1.56 19.01
CA GLU A 108 7.64 0.66 19.08
C GLU A 108 7.17 0.15 17.70
N THR A 109 7.46 0.87 16.62
CA THR A 109 6.99 0.54 15.27
C THR A 109 8.09 -0.03 14.37
N LEU A 110 9.37 0.20 14.70
CA LEU A 110 10.52 -0.25 13.91
C LEU A 110 10.60 -1.78 13.70
N TRP A 111 10.01 -2.56 14.60
CA TRP A 111 9.98 -4.03 14.45
C TRP A 111 9.19 -4.48 13.21
N VAL A 112 8.19 -3.70 12.76
CA VAL A 112 7.34 -4.05 11.60
C VAL A 112 8.14 -4.04 10.30
N PRO A 113 8.82 -2.96 9.89
CA PRO A 113 9.67 -2.97 8.71
C PRO A 113 10.83 -3.95 8.85
N LEU A 114 11.42 -4.10 10.03
CA LEU A 114 12.49 -5.06 10.26
C LEU A 114 12.01 -6.50 10.02
N LEU A 115 10.86 -6.88 10.60
CA LEU A 115 10.25 -8.19 10.40
C LEU A 115 9.93 -8.43 8.91
N THR A 116 9.40 -7.42 8.23
CA THR A 116 9.09 -7.48 6.80
C THR A 116 10.34 -7.76 5.98
N ILE A 117 11.46 -7.07 6.26
CA ILE A 117 12.76 -7.28 5.60
C ILE A 117 13.26 -8.70 5.86
N VAL A 118 13.19 -9.19 7.10
CA VAL A 118 13.62 -10.54 7.46
C VAL A 118 12.81 -11.61 6.73
N ILE A 119 11.48 -11.48 6.71
CA ILE A 119 10.59 -12.41 6.00
C ILE A 119 10.89 -12.39 4.51
N LEU A 120 11.03 -11.20 3.92
CA LEU A 120 11.38 -11.04 2.50
C LEU A 120 12.71 -11.72 2.18
N PHE A 121 13.73 -11.48 2.99
CA PHE A 121 15.06 -12.11 2.84
C PHE A 121 15.00 -13.63 2.92
N LEU A 122 14.27 -14.17 3.91
CA LEU A 122 14.14 -15.62 4.09
C LEU A 122 13.36 -16.29 2.96
N LEU A 123 12.28 -15.67 2.48
CA LEU A 123 11.48 -16.22 1.39
C LEU A 123 12.17 -16.05 0.04
N ALA A 124 12.66 -14.87 -0.25
CA ALA A 124 13.30 -14.56 -1.53
C ALA A 124 14.67 -15.25 -1.67
N GLY A 125 15.46 -15.33 -0.62
CA GLY A 125 16.76 -15.99 -0.62
C GLY A 125 16.71 -17.49 -0.32
N GLY A 126 15.92 -17.87 0.69
CA GLY A 126 15.89 -19.23 1.21
C GLY A 126 15.27 -20.24 0.24
N ILE A 127 14.15 -19.90 -0.41
CA ILE A 127 13.49 -20.82 -1.34
C ILE A 127 14.34 -21.09 -2.58
N PRO A 128 14.78 -20.07 -3.35
CA PRO A 128 15.67 -20.31 -4.49
C PRO A 128 17.00 -20.93 -4.07
N GLY A 129 17.62 -20.44 -2.99
CA GLY A 129 18.88 -20.98 -2.48
C GLY A 129 18.80 -22.49 -2.18
N ARG A 130 17.69 -22.93 -1.60
CA ARG A 130 17.43 -24.35 -1.35
C ARG A 130 17.25 -25.16 -2.64
N LEU A 131 16.57 -24.59 -3.64
CA LEU A 131 16.43 -25.23 -4.95
C LEU A 131 17.78 -25.37 -5.64
N PHE A 132 18.60 -24.33 -5.66
CA PHE A 132 19.94 -24.35 -6.26
C PHE A 132 20.90 -25.30 -5.55
N SER A 133 20.89 -25.34 -4.23
CA SER A 133 21.77 -26.21 -3.45
C SER A 133 21.50 -27.70 -3.66
N ARG A 134 20.29 -28.08 -4.05
CA ARG A 134 19.87 -29.47 -4.27
C ARG A 134 20.10 -29.99 -5.68
N ILE A 135 20.54 -29.17 -6.64
CA ILE A 135 20.80 -29.60 -8.02
C ILE A 135 21.94 -30.64 -8.01
N PRO A 136 21.70 -31.88 -8.48
CA PRO A 136 22.77 -32.90 -8.57
C PRO A 136 23.75 -32.56 -9.70
N VAL A 137 25.03 -32.82 -9.46
CA VAL A 137 26.12 -32.53 -10.42
C VAL A 137 25.89 -33.19 -11.77
N THR A 138 25.32 -34.38 -11.77
CA THR A 138 25.02 -35.15 -12.99
C THR A 138 23.97 -34.47 -13.91
N GLN A 139 23.08 -33.66 -13.35
CA GLN A 139 22.10 -32.91 -14.13
C GLN A 139 22.63 -31.60 -14.72
N VAL A 140 23.73 -31.10 -14.19
CA VAL A 140 24.36 -29.85 -14.67
C VAL A 140 24.96 -30.06 -16.07
N PHE A 141 25.51 -31.20 -16.35
CA PHE A 141 26.15 -31.55 -17.64
C PHE A 141 25.16 -32.10 -18.68
N ARG A 142 24.04 -32.67 -18.25
CA ARG A 142 22.89 -32.89 -19.13
C ARG A 142 22.12 -31.59 -19.20
N ARG A 143 21.86 -31.06 -20.41
CA ARG A 143 21.01 -29.86 -20.59
C ARG A 143 19.89 -29.91 -19.55
N TYR A 144 19.99 -29.02 -18.54
CA TYR A 144 18.93 -28.87 -17.54
C TYR A 144 17.68 -28.44 -18.28
N SER A 145 16.92 -29.43 -18.73
CA SER A 145 15.61 -29.23 -19.32
C SER A 145 14.68 -28.94 -18.16
N ASP A 146 14.22 -27.72 -18.11
CA ASP A 146 13.28 -27.21 -17.12
C ASP A 146 11.96 -28.00 -17.21
N GLY A 147 11.98 -29.22 -16.66
CA GLY A 147 10.82 -30.11 -16.62
C GLY A 147 9.72 -29.47 -15.78
N LYS A 148 8.60 -29.12 -16.43
CA LYS A 148 7.39 -28.52 -15.89
C LYS A 148 7.41 -26.98 -15.76
N THR A 149 7.47 -26.33 -16.91
CA THR A 149 7.32 -24.87 -17.05
C THR A 149 5.87 -24.39 -16.76
N GLY A 150 4.93 -25.32 -16.58
CA GLY A 150 3.50 -25.00 -16.45
C GLY A 150 3.17 -24.08 -15.26
N TRP A 151 3.71 -24.37 -14.08
CA TRP A 151 3.41 -23.57 -12.88
C TRP A 151 3.95 -22.12 -12.95
N LYS A 152 5.08 -21.91 -13.65
CA LYS A 152 5.66 -20.58 -13.87
C LYS A 152 4.72 -19.72 -14.73
N ARG A 153 4.15 -20.32 -15.81
CA ARG A 153 3.19 -19.64 -16.68
C ARG A 153 1.90 -19.30 -15.94
N SER A 154 1.39 -20.22 -15.13
CA SER A 154 0.21 -19.97 -14.30
C SER A 154 0.44 -18.85 -13.30
N LEU A 155 1.60 -18.81 -12.65
CA LEU A 155 1.95 -17.77 -11.71
C LEU A 155 2.06 -16.40 -12.37
N LEU A 156 2.74 -16.32 -13.51
CA LEU A 156 2.81 -15.10 -14.33
C LEU A 156 1.41 -14.64 -14.75
N PHE A 157 0.57 -15.57 -15.21
CA PHE A 157 -0.80 -15.24 -15.62
C PHE A 157 -1.61 -14.64 -14.48
N ILE A 158 -1.57 -15.26 -13.28
CA ILE A 158 -2.25 -14.73 -12.08
C ILE A 158 -1.71 -13.34 -11.72
N GLN A 159 -0.40 -13.15 -11.76
CA GLN A 159 0.25 -11.87 -11.44
C GLN A 159 -0.16 -10.78 -12.44
N PHE A 160 -0.10 -11.05 -13.75
CA PHE A 160 -0.52 -10.08 -14.77
C PHE A 160 -2.01 -9.76 -14.67
N THR A 161 -2.86 -10.77 -14.42
CA THR A 161 -4.30 -10.56 -14.22
C THR A 161 -4.55 -9.66 -13.01
N GLY A 162 -3.88 -9.91 -11.89
CA GLY A 162 -4.00 -9.08 -10.69
C GLY A 162 -3.56 -7.64 -10.91
N VAL A 163 -2.41 -7.43 -11.56
CA VAL A 163 -1.93 -6.08 -11.90
C VAL A 163 -2.88 -5.37 -12.86
N SER A 164 -3.35 -6.05 -13.90
CA SER A 164 -4.30 -5.47 -14.86
C SER A 164 -5.62 -5.08 -14.20
N PHE A 165 -6.10 -5.89 -13.25
CA PHE A 165 -7.29 -5.60 -12.47
C PHE A 165 -7.12 -4.33 -11.62
N VAL A 166 -6.00 -4.22 -10.89
CA VAL A 166 -5.70 -3.03 -10.07
C VAL A 166 -5.55 -1.78 -10.92
N LEU A 167 -4.86 -1.87 -12.08
CA LEU A 167 -4.74 -0.75 -13.01
C LEU A 167 -6.11 -0.34 -13.59
N GLY A 168 -6.97 -1.31 -13.90
CA GLY A 168 -8.34 -1.05 -14.34
C GLY A 168 -9.15 -0.30 -13.30
N LEU A 169 -9.09 -0.74 -12.03
CA LEU A 169 -9.74 -0.04 -10.91
C LEU A 169 -9.20 1.39 -10.74
N LEU A 170 -7.90 1.57 -10.81
CA LEU A 170 -7.28 2.89 -10.72
C LEU A 170 -7.78 3.82 -11.84
N LEU A 171 -7.81 3.33 -13.08
CA LEU A 171 -8.30 4.09 -14.22
C LEU A 171 -9.77 4.49 -14.03
N VAL A 172 -10.62 3.55 -13.61
CA VAL A 172 -12.04 3.85 -13.33
C VAL A 172 -12.17 4.90 -12.23
N THR A 173 -11.40 4.78 -11.15
CA THR A 173 -11.40 5.76 -10.05
C THR A 173 -10.97 7.14 -10.51
N LEU A 174 -9.93 7.24 -11.34
CA LEU A 174 -9.48 8.51 -11.92
C LEU A 174 -10.53 9.13 -12.85
N LEU A 175 -11.18 8.32 -13.68
CA LEU A 175 -12.27 8.80 -14.54
C LEU A 175 -13.48 9.29 -13.73
N GLN A 176 -13.85 8.56 -12.68
CA GLN A 176 -14.91 8.97 -11.75
C GLN A 176 -14.55 10.27 -11.03
N TYR A 177 -13.32 10.40 -10.54
CA TYR A 177 -12.84 11.62 -9.90
C TYR A 177 -12.91 12.82 -10.85
N ASN A 178 -12.37 12.68 -12.06
CA ASN A 178 -12.44 13.72 -13.08
C ASN A 178 -13.90 14.08 -13.41
N HIS A 179 -14.78 13.09 -13.56
CA HIS A 179 -16.19 13.32 -13.81
C HIS A 179 -16.88 14.09 -12.68
N LEU A 180 -16.57 13.75 -11.43
CA LEU A 180 -17.09 14.45 -10.25
C LEU A 180 -16.60 15.89 -10.17
N MET A 181 -15.30 16.12 -10.46
CA MET A 181 -14.70 17.46 -10.41
C MET A 181 -15.16 18.37 -11.56
N SER A 182 -15.44 17.79 -12.74
CA SER A 182 -15.89 18.53 -13.91
C SER A 182 -17.41 18.74 -13.94
N ARG A 183 -18.15 18.11 -13.05
CA ARG A 183 -19.61 18.23 -13.01
C ARG A 183 -20.00 19.54 -12.35
N ASP A 184 -20.81 20.31 -13.02
CA ASP A 184 -21.50 21.43 -12.39
C ASP A 184 -22.46 20.88 -11.32
N MET A 185 -22.19 21.21 -10.08
CA MET A 185 -23.02 20.79 -8.94
C MET A 185 -24.39 21.52 -8.90
N GLY A 186 -24.65 22.40 -9.87
CA GLY A 186 -25.86 23.19 -9.90
C GLY A 186 -25.95 24.23 -8.77
N ILE A 187 -24.84 24.47 -8.08
CA ILE A 187 -24.74 25.42 -6.98
C ILE A 187 -23.73 26.49 -7.39
N ASN A 188 -24.14 27.74 -7.39
CA ASN A 188 -23.24 28.86 -7.59
C ASN A 188 -22.38 29.06 -6.33
N VAL A 189 -21.21 28.41 -6.29
CA VAL A 189 -20.29 28.47 -5.15
C VAL A 189 -19.65 29.85 -4.96
N PRO A 190 -19.25 30.59 -6.04
CA PRO A 190 -18.78 31.96 -5.89
C PRO A 190 -19.84 32.84 -5.22
N GLY A 191 -19.54 33.33 -4.03
CA GLY A 191 -20.47 34.18 -3.24
C GLY A 191 -21.28 33.43 -2.18
N LEU A 192 -21.17 32.10 -2.10
CA LEU A 192 -21.86 31.34 -1.03
C LEU A 192 -21.01 31.39 0.26
N VAL A 193 -21.60 31.95 1.31
CA VAL A 193 -21.03 31.93 2.66
C VAL A 193 -21.80 30.93 3.52
N GLN A 194 -21.14 29.91 4.02
CA GLN A 194 -21.70 28.94 4.94
C GLN A 194 -21.20 29.21 6.35
N ALA A 195 -22.12 29.45 7.28
CA ALA A 195 -21.82 29.60 8.70
C ALA A 195 -22.55 28.54 9.52
N GLY A 196 -21.84 27.87 10.40
CA GLY A 196 -22.42 26.97 11.40
C GLY A 196 -22.84 27.73 12.63
N THR A 197 -24.05 27.49 13.14
CA THR A 197 -24.54 28.11 14.37
C THR A 197 -25.13 27.08 15.32
N TRP A 198 -24.98 27.31 16.61
CA TRP A 198 -25.57 26.53 17.69
C TRP A 198 -26.76 27.23 18.33
N LEU A 199 -27.30 28.24 17.67
CA LEU A 199 -28.42 29.05 18.20
C LEU A 199 -29.70 28.24 18.27
N PRO A 200 -30.61 28.56 19.26
CA PRO A 200 -31.94 28.03 19.29
C PRO A 200 -32.71 28.43 18.02
N LYS A 201 -33.71 27.63 17.63
CA LYS A 201 -34.45 27.82 16.37
C LYS A 201 -35.04 29.23 16.22
N GLU A 202 -35.59 29.79 17.30
CA GLU A 202 -36.15 31.14 17.34
C GLU A 202 -35.13 32.24 17.06
N SER A 203 -33.91 32.05 17.58
CA SER A 203 -32.80 32.98 17.33
C SER A 203 -32.26 32.87 15.90
N VAL A 204 -32.30 31.68 15.30
CA VAL A 204 -31.89 31.45 13.91
C VAL A 204 -32.82 32.19 12.96
N GLU A 205 -34.14 32.18 13.20
CA GLU A 205 -35.11 32.90 12.39
C GLU A 205 -34.87 34.42 12.43
N HIS A 206 -34.60 34.98 13.62
CA HIS A 206 -34.29 36.40 13.77
C HIS A 206 -33.01 36.81 13.04
N VAL A 207 -31.94 36.01 13.17
CA VAL A 207 -30.65 36.23 12.46
C VAL A 207 -30.85 36.14 10.95
N THR A 208 -31.64 35.17 10.50
CA THR A 208 -31.93 34.97 9.08
C THR A 208 -32.65 36.18 8.48
N ASP A 209 -33.63 36.74 9.19
CA ASP A 209 -34.38 37.90 8.74
C ASP A 209 -33.52 39.16 8.72
N GLU A 210 -32.61 39.32 9.69
CA GLU A 210 -31.65 40.43 9.71
C GLU A 210 -30.63 40.34 8.57
N LEU A 211 -30.15 39.14 8.28
CA LEU A 211 -29.25 38.90 7.13
C LEU A 211 -29.95 39.19 5.79
N ARG A 212 -31.20 38.84 5.62
CA ARG A 212 -31.99 39.14 4.40
C ARG A 212 -32.18 40.63 4.15
N ARG A 213 -32.10 41.47 5.18
CA ARG A 213 -32.19 42.92 5.06
C ARG A 213 -30.89 43.58 4.56
N GLN A 214 -29.80 42.85 4.56
CA GLN A 214 -28.52 43.39 4.10
C GLN A 214 -28.50 43.51 2.57
N PRO A 215 -28.13 44.66 2.01
CA PRO A 215 -28.19 44.88 0.55
C PRO A 215 -27.24 44.03 -0.27
N MET A 216 -26.27 43.40 0.37
CA MET A 216 -25.29 42.51 -0.29
C MET A 216 -25.65 41.02 -0.23
N VAL A 217 -26.80 40.68 0.39
CA VAL A 217 -27.27 39.31 0.57
C VAL A 217 -28.42 39.04 -0.38
N GLU A 218 -28.20 38.22 -1.40
CA GLU A 218 -29.20 37.83 -2.39
C GLU A 218 -30.22 36.82 -1.82
N GLY A 219 -29.81 35.98 -0.89
CA GLY A 219 -30.68 34.98 -0.28
C GLY A 219 -30.07 34.32 0.93
N VAL A 220 -30.88 33.87 1.86
CA VAL A 220 -30.49 33.12 3.04
C VAL A 220 -31.28 31.85 3.12
N ALA A 221 -30.61 30.71 3.24
CA ALA A 221 -31.22 29.42 3.46
C ALA A 221 -30.67 28.80 4.77
N VAL A 222 -31.56 28.18 5.51
CA VAL A 222 -31.24 27.46 6.73
C VAL A 222 -31.32 25.96 6.44
N ALA A 223 -30.26 25.26 6.67
CA ALA A 223 -30.19 23.81 6.47
C ALA A 223 -29.67 23.13 7.74
N THR A 224 -30.19 21.95 8.02
CA THR A 224 -29.73 21.10 9.13
C THR A 224 -28.37 20.50 8.88
N ASN A 225 -27.99 20.37 7.62
CA ASN A 225 -26.67 19.86 7.18
C ASN A 225 -26.05 20.86 6.21
N GLY A 226 -24.74 21.06 6.32
CA GLY A 226 -24.04 21.95 5.39
C GLY A 226 -24.10 21.43 3.95
N VAL A 227 -24.25 22.34 2.99
CA VAL A 227 -24.31 22.04 1.54
C VAL A 227 -22.95 21.60 1.03
N ILE A 228 -21.87 22.04 1.65
CA ILE A 228 -20.50 21.75 1.26
C ILE A 228 -19.74 21.17 2.48
N GLY A 229 -19.41 19.90 2.42
CA GLY A 229 -18.20 19.34 3.04
C GLY A 229 -18.20 18.92 4.50
N GLN A 230 -19.30 18.95 5.29
CA GLN A 230 -19.28 18.27 6.60
C GLN A 230 -20.66 17.73 6.99
N TYR A 231 -20.74 16.40 7.07
CA TYR A 231 -21.88 15.73 7.71
C TYR A 231 -21.69 15.79 9.23
N TRP A 232 -22.36 16.73 9.89
CA TRP A 232 -22.52 16.71 11.34
C TRP A 232 -23.69 15.78 11.67
N THR A 233 -23.42 14.55 12.06
CA THR A 233 -24.42 13.69 12.68
C THR A 233 -24.71 14.24 14.07
N ARG A 234 -25.81 14.95 14.21
CA ARG A 234 -26.36 15.35 15.50
C ARG A 234 -26.95 14.10 16.13
N GLY A 235 -26.27 13.51 17.08
CA GLY A 235 -26.88 12.55 18.00
C GLY A 235 -27.96 13.27 18.77
N LEU A 236 -29.24 12.98 18.49
CA LEU A 236 -30.35 13.36 19.34
C LEU A 236 -30.18 12.59 20.64
N MET A 237 -29.71 13.24 21.69
CA MET A 237 -29.89 12.73 23.04
C MET A 237 -31.37 12.93 23.35
N SER A 238 -32.14 11.85 23.33
CA SER A 238 -33.46 11.80 23.97
C SER A 238 -33.24 11.80 25.47
N ASN A 239 -33.85 12.76 26.16
CA ASN A 239 -34.07 12.68 27.59
C ASN A 239 -34.96 11.50 27.92
#